data_796d80f714a11d205bc788e5dcf1ec0e
#
_entry.id   796d80f714a11d205bc788e5dcf1ec0e
#
_cell.length_a   1.000
_cell.length_b   1.000
_cell.length_c   1.000
_cell.angle_alpha   90.00
_cell.angle_beta   90.00
_cell.angle_gamma   90.00
#
_symmetry.space_group_name_H-M   'P 1'
#
loop_
_entity.id
_entity.type
_entity.pdbx_description
1 polymer ?
#
loop_
_entity_poly.entity_id
_entity_poly.type
_entity_poly.pdbx_seq_one_letter_code
_entity_poly.pdbx_strand_id
1 'polypeptide(L)'
;TARSIAMGGGFTADLDNNFPVFYNPAWSAFLTKRHFGSSYSNLTLDRRLASTSISFALPPTAGLGIAWVYGGVSNIQGRYSTGMKSLKMQTGENAILITFAQRILPWMSIGANFKILRYDLPMTQADQVSGSGIGFDIGILIKTGDYSTFGVMVQDVSSNYQWDTNELYAQGGPYKENFPTIYRIGTRFKKNGMNIAGDVGIITDHESYYGILPRAGVEYAFLDQYYFRGGYGNGRLG
;
A
#
# COMPACT_ATOMS: atom_id res chain seq x y z
N THR A 1 7.49 1.41 -4.61
CA THR A 1 8.91 1.17 -5.00
C THR A 1 9.14 1.59 -6.44
N ALA A 2 10.41 1.87 -6.82
CA ALA A 2 10.75 2.22 -8.19
C ALA A 2 10.28 1.14 -9.19
N ARG A 3 10.47 -0.15 -8.86
CA ARG A 3 10.01 -1.26 -9.68
C ARG A 3 8.48 -1.24 -9.88
N SER A 4 7.71 -1.00 -8.81
CA SER A 4 6.25 -0.99 -8.94
C SER A 4 5.74 0.18 -9.76
N ILE A 5 6.37 1.35 -9.63
CA ILE A 5 6.01 2.53 -10.42
C ILE A 5 6.28 2.27 -11.89
N ALA A 6 7.47 1.77 -12.23
CA ALA A 6 7.87 1.46 -13.59
C ALA A 6 7.01 0.36 -14.25
N MET A 7 6.40 -0.53 -13.46
CA MET A 7 5.49 -1.59 -13.94
C MET A 7 4.01 -1.24 -13.74
N GLY A 8 3.65 0.04 -13.63
CA GLY A 8 2.26 0.47 -13.49
C GLY A 8 1.55 0.01 -12.21
N GLY A 9 2.24 -0.65 -11.28
CA GLY A 9 1.69 -1.10 -9.99
C GLY A 9 0.89 -2.40 -10.03
N GLY A 10 0.94 -3.17 -11.12
CA GLY A 10 0.26 -4.46 -11.29
C GLY A 10 0.90 -5.60 -10.49
N PHE A 11 0.81 -5.58 -9.17
CA PHE A 11 1.57 -6.47 -8.28
C PHE A 11 0.71 -7.41 -7.42
N THR A 12 -0.59 -7.48 -7.63
CA THR A 12 -1.49 -8.33 -6.83
C THR A 12 -1.12 -9.83 -6.91
N ALA A 13 -0.53 -10.26 -8.04
CA ALA A 13 -0.07 -11.64 -8.25
C ALA A 13 1.46 -11.77 -8.31
N ASP A 14 2.25 -10.69 -8.06
CA ASP A 14 3.70 -10.71 -8.21
C ASP A 14 4.38 -11.35 -6.98
N LEU A 15 5.29 -12.31 -7.23
CA LEU A 15 6.06 -13.02 -6.21
C LEU A 15 7.53 -12.58 -6.13
N ASP A 16 7.94 -11.56 -6.87
CA ASP A 16 9.35 -11.15 -6.99
C ASP A 16 9.64 -9.76 -6.41
N ASN A 17 8.75 -9.20 -5.60
CA ASN A 17 9.00 -7.91 -4.98
C ASN A 17 9.54 -8.05 -3.54
N ASN A 18 10.21 -7.03 -3.04
CA ASN A 18 10.76 -7.03 -1.68
C ASN A 18 9.77 -6.49 -0.62
N PHE A 19 8.51 -6.25 -1.02
CA PHE A 19 7.48 -5.65 -0.17
C PHE A 19 6.17 -6.44 -0.24
N PRO A 20 6.18 -7.73 0.15
CA PRO A 20 4.98 -8.59 0.05
C PRO A 20 3.78 -7.99 0.78
N VAL A 21 4.02 -7.44 1.96
CA VAL A 21 3.01 -6.89 2.86
C VAL A 21 2.12 -5.84 2.17
N PHE A 22 2.68 -5.00 1.27
CA PHE A 22 1.94 -3.91 0.65
C PHE A 22 1.11 -4.31 -0.57
N TYR A 23 1.48 -5.41 -1.24
CA TYR A 23 0.86 -5.77 -2.53
C TYR A 23 -0.13 -6.92 -2.40
N ASN A 24 0.26 -7.99 -1.71
CA ASN A 24 -0.63 -9.09 -1.39
C ASN A 24 -0.06 -9.86 -0.18
N PRO A 25 -0.70 -9.83 0.97
CA PRO A 25 -0.19 -10.49 2.18
C PRO A 25 0.00 -11.99 2.00
N ALA A 26 -0.79 -12.64 1.15
CA ALA A 26 -0.73 -14.08 0.90
C ALA A 26 0.63 -14.54 0.35
N TRP A 27 1.40 -13.64 -0.29
CA TRP A 27 2.73 -13.97 -0.77
C TRP A 27 3.69 -14.35 0.36
N SER A 28 3.54 -13.81 1.55
CA SER A 28 4.40 -14.09 2.70
C SER A 28 4.48 -15.59 3.03
N ALA A 29 3.46 -16.39 2.72
CA ALA A 29 3.45 -17.83 2.90
C ALA A 29 4.30 -18.62 1.89
N PHE A 30 4.72 -18.00 0.79
CA PHE A 30 5.60 -18.59 -0.23
C PHE A 30 7.05 -18.18 -0.07
N LEU A 31 7.38 -17.37 0.92
CA LEU A 31 8.75 -16.95 1.18
C LEU A 31 9.63 -18.14 1.56
N THR A 32 10.82 -18.19 1.00
CA THR A 32 11.86 -19.17 1.35
C THR A 32 13.03 -18.52 2.07
N LYS A 33 13.12 -17.18 1.99
CA LYS A 33 14.19 -16.36 2.59
C LYS A 33 13.56 -15.19 3.33
N ARG A 34 14.33 -14.54 4.18
CA ARG A 34 13.95 -13.26 4.77
C ARG A 34 14.02 -12.18 3.70
N HIS A 35 12.99 -11.35 3.64
CA HIS A 35 12.95 -10.19 2.76
C HIS A 35 12.94 -8.94 3.60
N PHE A 36 13.86 -8.04 3.30
CA PHE A 36 13.90 -6.69 3.83
C PHE A 36 13.79 -5.70 2.67
N GLY A 37 12.97 -4.71 2.82
CA GLY A 37 12.84 -3.63 1.85
C GLY A 37 12.71 -2.29 2.54
N SER A 38 13.39 -1.29 2.02
CA SER A 38 13.24 0.10 2.43
C SER A 38 13.20 1.00 1.20
N SER A 39 12.36 2.01 1.24
CA SER A 39 12.21 2.98 0.16
C SER A 39 11.95 4.35 0.76
N TYR A 40 12.64 5.36 0.22
CA TYR A 40 12.44 6.75 0.58
C TYR A 40 12.33 7.59 -0.68
N SER A 41 11.39 8.51 -0.72
CA SER A 41 11.16 9.40 -1.86
C SER A 41 10.89 10.82 -1.38
N ASN A 42 11.68 11.76 -1.88
CA ASN A 42 11.36 13.18 -1.84
C ASN A 42 10.57 13.53 -3.11
N LEU A 43 9.41 14.09 -2.92
CA LEU A 43 8.53 14.51 -3.99
C LEU A 43 8.46 16.05 -4.04
N THR A 44 7.96 16.59 -5.12
CA THR A 44 7.72 18.04 -5.25
C THR A 44 6.77 18.55 -4.16
N LEU A 45 6.85 19.83 -3.82
CA LEU A 45 6.03 20.49 -2.79
C LEU A 45 6.28 19.95 -1.37
N ASP A 46 7.54 19.71 -1.03
CA ASP A 46 7.98 19.23 0.29
C ASP A 46 7.26 17.97 0.79
N ARG A 47 6.77 17.14 -0.14
CA ARG A 47 6.17 15.84 0.16
C ARG A 47 7.25 14.77 0.34
N ARG A 48 7.03 13.91 1.31
CA ARG A 48 7.91 12.78 1.61
C ARG A 48 7.11 11.50 1.69
N LEU A 49 7.69 10.42 1.18
CA LEU A 49 7.15 9.08 1.30
C LEU A 49 8.27 8.15 1.74
N ALA A 50 8.07 7.43 2.82
CA ALA A 50 8.98 6.42 3.31
C ALA A 50 8.24 5.11 3.53
N SER A 51 8.89 4.00 3.28
CA SER A 51 8.37 2.68 3.60
C SER A 51 9.48 1.72 3.94
N THR A 52 9.22 0.86 4.92
CA THR A 52 10.13 -0.22 5.31
C THR A 52 9.32 -1.46 5.61
N SER A 53 9.80 -2.61 5.20
CA SER A 53 9.17 -3.88 5.53
C SER A 53 10.20 -4.97 5.78
N ILE A 54 9.84 -5.89 6.67
CA ILE A 54 10.53 -7.15 6.86
C ILE A 54 9.50 -8.27 6.77
N SER A 55 9.85 -9.33 6.06
CA SER A 55 8.99 -10.50 5.92
C SER A 55 9.84 -11.77 5.94
N PHE A 56 9.33 -12.82 6.56
CA PHE A 56 10.04 -14.08 6.72
C PHE A 56 9.10 -15.27 6.76
N ALA A 57 9.62 -16.41 6.32
CA ALA A 57 8.92 -17.67 6.41
C ALA A 57 8.81 -18.13 7.86
N LEU A 58 7.64 -18.65 8.23
CA LEU A 58 7.39 -19.35 9.48
C LEU A 58 7.09 -20.81 9.13
N PRO A 59 8.06 -21.73 9.33
CA PRO A 59 7.87 -23.14 9.00
C PRO A 59 6.68 -23.76 9.73
N PRO A 60 5.98 -24.74 9.12
CA PRO A 60 6.31 -25.33 7.82
C PRO A 60 5.70 -24.61 6.62
N THR A 61 4.62 -23.83 6.78
CA THR A 61 3.81 -23.35 5.65
C THR A 61 3.27 -21.92 5.83
N ALA A 62 3.70 -21.23 6.88
CA ALA A 62 3.25 -19.87 7.16
C ALA A 62 4.31 -18.81 6.80
N GLY A 63 3.90 -17.56 6.83
CA GLY A 63 4.76 -16.39 6.71
C GLY A 63 4.26 -15.24 7.56
N LEU A 64 5.20 -14.46 8.06
CA LEU A 64 4.96 -13.26 8.84
C LEU A 64 5.60 -12.05 8.16
N GLY A 65 5.03 -10.89 8.39
CA GLY A 65 5.59 -9.62 7.93
C GLY A 65 5.22 -8.47 8.87
N ILE A 66 6.10 -7.50 8.91
CA ILE A 66 5.83 -6.19 9.54
C ILE A 66 6.28 -5.13 8.55
N ALA A 67 5.47 -4.12 8.37
CA ALA A 67 5.81 -2.98 7.53
C ALA A 67 5.36 -1.68 8.17
N TRP A 68 6.06 -0.62 7.82
CA TRP A 68 5.71 0.75 8.15
C TRP A 68 5.73 1.58 6.88
N VAL A 69 4.76 2.46 6.75
CA VAL A 69 4.72 3.46 5.69
C VAL A 69 4.41 4.82 6.31
N TYR A 70 5.11 5.82 5.82
CA TYR A 70 4.94 7.23 6.19
C TYR A 70 4.72 8.06 4.93
N GLY A 71 3.72 8.92 4.96
CA GLY A 71 3.48 9.96 3.96
C GLY A 71 3.30 11.30 4.68
N GLY A 72 3.94 12.36 4.19
CA GLY A 72 3.80 13.66 4.84
C GLY A 72 4.18 14.83 3.94
N VAL A 73 3.72 16.00 4.35
CA VAL A 73 4.04 17.29 3.74
C VAL A 73 4.59 18.22 4.82
N SER A 74 5.75 18.80 4.56
CA SER A 74 6.35 19.80 5.44
C SER A 74 6.28 21.19 4.80
N ASN A 75 6.66 22.22 5.57
CA ASN A 75 6.72 23.61 5.11
C ASN A 75 5.40 24.15 4.53
N ILE A 76 4.25 23.68 4.98
CA ILE A 76 2.95 24.21 4.56
C ILE A 76 2.84 25.63 5.09
N GLN A 77 2.89 26.62 4.20
CA GLN A 77 2.83 28.02 4.58
C GLN A 77 1.38 28.44 4.86
N GLY A 78 1.04 28.57 6.13
CA GLY A 78 -0.22 29.14 6.57
C GLY A 78 -0.29 30.63 6.26
N ARG A 79 -1.52 31.17 6.13
CA ARG A 79 -1.79 32.59 5.98
C ARG A 79 -2.98 33.00 6.82
N TYR A 80 -2.90 34.21 7.39
CA TYR A 80 -4.04 34.84 8.03
C TYR A 80 -5.06 35.32 6.98
N SER A 81 -6.26 35.67 7.42
CA SER A 81 -7.31 36.27 6.57
C SER A 81 -6.85 37.58 5.92
N THR A 82 -5.90 38.28 6.52
CA THR A 82 -5.24 39.48 5.97
C THR A 82 -4.24 39.20 4.86
N GLY A 83 -3.96 37.91 4.53
CA GLY A 83 -2.95 37.50 3.55
C GLY A 83 -1.53 37.40 4.10
N MET A 84 -1.26 37.88 5.32
CA MET A 84 0.06 37.78 5.95
C MET A 84 0.42 36.32 6.21
N LYS A 85 1.72 36.00 6.09
CA LYS A 85 2.23 34.67 6.38
C LYS A 85 2.08 34.36 7.88
N SER A 86 1.59 33.18 8.20
CA SER A 86 1.60 32.61 9.54
C SER A 86 2.77 31.60 9.70
N LEU A 87 2.77 30.82 10.76
CA LEU A 87 3.78 29.78 10.97
C LEU A 87 3.69 28.68 9.90
N LYS A 88 4.80 28.02 9.67
CA LYS A 88 4.86 26.82 8.84
C LYS A 88 4.26 25.64 9.60
N MET A 89 3.44 24.88 8.91
CA MET A 89 2.79 23.69 9.41
C MET A 89 3.33 22.44 8.71
N GLN A 90 3.05 21.28 9.25
CA GLN A 90 3.35 19.99 8.64
C GLN A 90 2.21 19.01 8.90
N THR A 91 2.07 18.05 8.01
CA THR A 91 1.13 16.93 8.17
C THR A 91 1.86 15.63 7.96
N GLY A 92 1.41 14.57 8.59
CA GLY A 92 2.02 13.25 8.45
C GLY A 92 1.05 12.13 8.75
N GLU A 93 1.07 11.14 7.88
CA GLU A 93 0.29 9.93 7.98
C GLU A 93 1.22 8.74 8.16
N ASN A 94 0.92 7.88 9.12
CA ASN A 94 1.67 6.67 9.43
C ASN A 94 0.73 5.47 9.39
N ALA A 95 1.21 4.37 8.80
CA ALA A 95 0.56 3.09 8.91
C ALA A 95 1.57 2.01 9.26
N ILE A 96 1.25 1.19 10.26
CA ILE A 96 1.97 -0.03 10.60
C ILE A 96 1.10 -1.20 10.17
N LEU A 97 1.68 -2.11 9.40
CA LEU A 97 1.02 -3.32 8.92
C LEU A 97 1.67 -4.53 9.55
N ILE A 98 0.84 -5.41 10.09
CA ILE A 98 1.26 -6.72 10.62
C ILE A 98 0.60 -7.78 9.74
N THR A 99 1.41 -8.61 9.11
CA THR A 99 0.99 -9.62 8.14
C THR A 99 1.10 -11.01 8.73
N PHE A 100 0.07 -11.80 8.54
CA PHE A 100 0.12 -13.25 8.67
C PHE A 100 -0.40 -13.90 7.40
N ALA A 101 0.30 -14.93 6.92
CA ALA A 101 -0.11 -15.71 5.76
C ALA A 101 0.10 -17.20 5.99
N GLN A 102 -0.80 -18.01 5.43
CA GLN A 102 -0.77 -19.46 5.51
C GLN A 102 -0.91 -20.07 4.12
N ARG A 103 -0.01 -20.98 3.78
CA ARG A 103 -0.12 -21.81 2.60
C ARG A 103 -1.06 -22.98 2.93
N ILE A 104 -2.22 -22.99 2.27
CA ILE A 104 -3.28 -23.99 2.47
C ILE A 104 -3.01 -25.22 1.61
N LEU A 105 -2.53 -24.99 0.39
CA LEU A 105 -2.12 -26.04 -0.56
C LEU A 105 -0.74 -25.68 -1.11
N PRO A 106 0.01 -26.62 -1.69
CA PRO A 106 1.33 -26.33 -2.27
C PRO A 106 1.32 -25.17 -3.29
N TRP A 107 0.19 -24.98 -3.94
CA TRP A 107 -0.05 -23.97 -4.97
C TRP A 107 -0.94 -22.80 -4.54
N MET A 108 -1.51 -22.80 -3.31
CA MET A 108 -2.47 -21.78 -2.83
C MET A 108 -2.13 -21.29 -1.43
N SER A 109 -2.19 -19.99 -1.23
CA SER A 109 -2.05 -19.33 0.06
C SER A 109 -3.13 -18.28 0.29
N ILE A 110 -3.42 -18.02 1.56
CA ILE A 110 -4.23 -16.91 2.04
C ILE A 110 -3.42 -16.09 3.04
N GLY A 111 -3.63 -14.80 3.08
CA GLY A 111 -2.97 -13.91 4.03
C GLY A 111 -3.83 -12.73 4.41
N ALA A 112 -3.52 -12.14 5.55
CA ALA A 112 -4.18 -10.95 6.05
C ALA A 112 -3.15 -9.95 6.58
N ASN A 113 -3.45 -8.66 6.43
CA ASN A 113 -2.80 -7.56 7.13
C ASN A 113 -3.75 -7.03 8.20
N PHE A 114 -3.21 -6.76 9.36
CA PHE A 114 -3.78 -5.86 10.34
C PHE A 114 -3.06 -4.51 10.24
N LYS A 115 -3.80 -3.41 10.14
CA LYS A 115 -3.26 -2.06 10.00
C LYS A 115 -3.55 -1.24 11.23
N ILE A 116 -2.54 -0.52 11.71
CA ILE A 116 -2.66 0.53 12.72
C ILE A 116 -2.35 1.84 12.00
N LEU A 117 -3.30 2.75 12.04
CA LEU A 117 -3.28 3.99 11.26
C LEU A 117 -3.20 5.19 12.20
N ARG A 118 -2.41 6.18 11.85
CA ARG A 118 -2.33 7.46 12.53
C ARG A 118 -2.09 8.59 11.53
N TYR A 119 -2.90 9.62 11.63
CA TYR A 119 -2.80 10.80 10.78
C TYR A 119 -2.83 12.07 11.62
N ASP A 120 -1.83 12.93 11.48
CA ASP A 120 -1.70 14.20 12.19
C ASP A 120 -1.97 15.35 11.23
N LEU A 121 -3.04 16.12 11.48
CA LEU A 121 -3.47 17.29 10.69
C LEU A 121 -3.24 18.57 11.49
N PRO A 122 -2.51 19.56 10.95
CA PRO A 122 -2.42 20.87 11.56
C PRO A 122 -3.73 21.65 11.29
N MET A 123 -4.34 22.17 12.34
CA MET A 123 -5.56 22.97 12.24
C MET A 123 -5.28 24.47 12.34
N THR A 124 -4.45 24.86 13.31
CA THR A 124 -3.99 26.24 13.50
C THR A 124 -2.52 26.23 13.87
N GLN A 125 -1.97 27.40 14.24
CA GLN A 125 -0.56 27.52 14.61
C GLN A 125 -0.16 26.74 15.86
N ALA A 126 -1.11 26.46 16.74
CA ALA A 126 -0.89 25.80 18.02
C ALA A 126 -1.63 24.46 18.14
N ASP A 127 -2.65 24.24 17.31
CA ASP A 127 -3.56 23.12 17.45
C ASP A 127 -3.31 22.08 16.34
N GLN A 128 -3.31 20.82 16.74
CA GLN A 128 -3.17 19.66 15.88
C GLN A 128 -4.28 18.68 16.21
N VAL A 129 -4.95 18.15 15.19
CA VAL A 129 -5.89 17.04 15.34
C VAL A 129 -5.20 15.77 14.86
N SER A 130 -5.26 14.75 15.71
CA SER A 130 -4.76 13.43 15.36
C SER A 130 -5.91 12.47 15.15
N GLY A 131 -5.96 11.86 13.96
CA GLY A 131 -6.84 10.73 13.67
C GLY A 131 -6.10 9.42 13.92
N SER A 132 -6.77 8.47 14.52
CA SER A 132 -6.24 7.12 14.69
C SER A 132 -7.26 6.10 14.19
N GLY A 133 -6.77 4.93 13.76
CA GLY A 133 -7.66 3.92 13.25
C GLY A 133 -7.01 2.57 13.05
N ILE A 134 -7.84 1.63 12.69
CA ILE A 134 -7.43 0.28 12.32
C ILE A 134 -8.03 -0.08 10.98
N GLY A 135 -7.45 -1.07 10.33
CA GLY A 135 -7.95 -1.60 9.07
C GLY A 135 -7.42 -2.99 8.79
N PHE A 136 -7.97 -3.64 7.78
CA PHE A 136 -7.58 -4.98 7.37
C PHE A 136 -7.43 -5.06 5.86
N ASP A 137 -6.49 -5.91 5.42
CA ASP A 137 -6.45 -6.42 4.04
C ASP A 137 -6.51 -7.93 4.06
N ILE A 138 -7.10 -8.52 3.03
CA ILE A 138 -7.15 -9.97 2.84
C ILE A 138 -6.65 -10.26 1.43
N GLY A 139 -5.77 -11.26 1.30
CA GLY A 139 -5.22 -11.68 0.03
C GLY A 139 -5.26 -13.18 -0.17
N ILE A 140 -5.36 -13.57 -1.44
CA ILE A 140 -5.23 -14.95 -1.89
C ILE A 140 -4.23 -14.96 -3.04
N LEU A 141 -3.36 -15.96 -3.07
CA LEU A 141 -2.45 -16.24 -4.17
C LEU A 141 -2.54 -17.68 -4.61
N ILE A 142 -2.59 -17.88 -5.92
CA ILE A 142 -2.71 -19.17 -6.57
C ILE A 142 -1.61 -19.28 -7.63
N LYS A 143 -0.69 -20.24 -7.47
CA LYS A 143 0.25 -20.63 -8.52
C LYS A 143 -0.48 -21.52 -9.51
N THR A 144 -0.78 -21.00 -10.69
CA THR A 144 -1.53 -21.71 -11.73
C THR A 144 -0.64 -22.56 -12.64
N GLY A 145 0.66 -22.63 -12.33
CA GLY A 145 1.69 -23.40 -13.04
C GLY A 145 3.07 -22.89 -12.69
N ASP A 146 4.10 -23.37 -13.38
CA ASP A 146 5.48 -23.01 -13.11
C ASP A 146 5.79 -21.54 -13.44
N TYR A 147 5.04 -20.95 -14.35
CA TYR A 147 5.27 -19.62 -14.89
C TYR A 147 4.19 -18.60 -14.53
N SER A 148 3.05 -19.05 -14.05
CA SER A 148 1.86 -18.21 -13.89
C SER A 148 1.39 -18.15 -12.43
N THR A 149 0.93 -16.99 -12.02
CA THR A 149 0.32 -16.75 -10.71
C THR A 149 -0.94 -15.91 -10.88
N PHE A 150 -1.96 -16.22 -10.12
CA PHE A 150 -3.18 -15.45 -10.01
C PHE A 150 -3.33 -14.94 -8.57
N GLY A 151 -3.76 -13.71 -8.41
CA GLY A 151 -3.93 -13.06 -7.11
C GLY A 151 -5.27 -12.36 -6.98
N VAL A 152 -5.84 -12.45 -5.80
CA VAL A 152 -7.00 -11.66 -5.38
C VAL A 152 -6.64 -10.93 -4.10
N MET A 153 -7.09 -9.69 -3.96
CA MET A 153 -6.87 -8.90 -2.76
C MET A 153 -8.09 -8.00 -2.50
N VAL A 154 -8.47 -7.91 -1.25
CA VAL A 154 -9.42 -6.92 -0.74
C VAL A 154 -8.65 -6.05 0.24
N GLN A 155 -8.55 -4.75 -0.07
CA GLN A 155 -7.82 -3.77 0.73
C GLN A 155 -8.80 -2.86 1.46
N ASP A 156 -8.35 -2.39 2.63
CA ASP A 156 -9.06 -1.42 3.46
C ASP A 156 -10.45 -1.89 3.93
N VAL A 157 -10.54 -3.19 4.25
CA VAL A 157 -11.75 -3.76 4.86
C VAL A 157 -11.94 -3.13 6.22
N SER A 158 -13.07 -2.40 6.39
CA SER A 158 -13.40 -1.69 7.63
C SER A 158 -12.32 -0.71 8.12
N SER A 159 -11.45 -0.24 7.22
CA SER A 159 -10.43 0.76 7.56
C SER A 159 -11.07 2.13 7.78
N ASN A 160 -10.67 2.81 8.85
CA ASN A 160 -11.19 4.14 9.15
C ASN A 160 -10.21 4.95 9.98
N TYR A 161 -10.37 6.28 9.98
CA TYR A 161 -9.87 7.18 11.01
C TYR A 161 -11.00 7.58 11.95
N GLN A 162 -10.65 7.71 13.22
CA GLN A 162 -11.47 8.32 14.25
C GLN A 162 -10.81 9.62 14.66
N TRP A 163 -11.54 10.71 14.50
CA TRP A 163 -11.12 12.06 14.83
C TRP A 163 -11.91 12.55 16.02
N ASP A 164 -11.30 13.33 16.91
CA ASP A 164 -11.98 14.05 17.97
C ASP A 164 -11.62 15.53 17.90
N THR A 165 -12.61 16.37 17.75
CA THR A 165 -12.47 17.83 17.64
C THR A 165 -13.09 18.58 18.82
N ASN A 166 -13.50 17.86 19.88
CA ASN A 166 -14.12 18.44 21.06
C ASN A 166 -13.24 19.51 21.75
N GLU A 167 -11.92 19.29 21.76
CA GLU A 167 -10.98 20.21 22.39
C GLU A 167 -10.74 21.49 21.58
N LEU A 168 -11.06 21.47 20.27
CA LEU A 168 -10.76 22.58 19.35
C LEU A 168 -11.95 23.49 19.09
N TYR A 169 -13.15 22.96 19.15
CA TYR A 169 -14.38 23.69 18.81
C TYR A 169 -15.47 23.44 19.84
N ALA A 170 -16.19 24.51 20.24
CA ALA A 170 -17.30 24.42 21.17
C ALA A 170 -18.45 23.49 20.72
N GLN A 171 -18.54 23.23 19.41
CA GLN A 171 -19.47 22.29 18.79
C GLN A 171 -18.73 21.12 18.15
N GLY A 172 -17.50 20.87 18.58
CA GLY A 172 -16.71 19.72 18.14
C GLY A 172 -17.32 18.41 18.60
N GLY A 173 -16.89 17.30 17.98
CA GLY A 173 -17.36 15.96 18.31
C GLY A 173 -16.48 14.88 17.68
N PRO A 174 -16.72 13.62 18.07
CA PRO A 174 -16.07 12.50 17.42
C PRO A 174 -16.62 12.33 15.98
N TYR A 175 -15.73 12.14 15.05
CA TYR A 175 -16.05 11.88 13.65
C TYR A 175 -15.31 10.65 13.16
N LYS A 176 -15.99 9.79 12.41
CA LYS A 176 -15.42 8.59 11.80
C LYS A 176 -15.36 8.76 10.29
N GLU A 177 -14.15 8.71 9.75
CA GLU A 177 -13.88 8.76 8.32
C GLU A 177 -13.56 7.34 7.82
N ASN A 178 -14.44 6.75 7.03
CA ASN A 178 -14.24 5.42 6.47
C ASN A 178 -13.44 5.48 5.18
N PHE A 179 -12.56 4.50 4.98
CA PHE A 179 -11.84 4.34 3.73
C PHE A 179 -12.67 3.56 2.71
N PRO A 180 -12.56 3.89 1.43
CA PRO A 180 -13.12 3.04 0.39
C PRO A 180 -12.40 1.69 0.37
N THR A 181 -13.17 0.63 0.18
CA THR A 181 -12.63 -0.71 -0.01
C THR A 181 -12.20 -0.90 -1.46
N ILE A 182 -11.05 -1.54 -1.67
CA ILE A 182 -10.52 -1.82 -3.01
C ILE A 182 -10.45 -3.33 -3.22
N TYR A 183 -11.21 -3.82 -4.17
CA TYR A 183 -11.16 -5.20 -4.65
C TYR A 183 -10.18 -5.27 -5.82
N ARG A 184 -9.21 -6.17 -5.78
CA ARG A 184 -8.22 -6.36 -6.85
C ARG A 184 -8.12 -7.80 -7.28
N ILE A 185 -8.02 -7.98 -8.59
CA ILE A 185 -7.72 -9.25 -9.22
C ILE A 185 -6.53 -9.01 -10.15
N GLY A 186 -5.53 -9.88 -10.07
CA GLY A 186 -4.34 -9.76 -10.88
C GLY A 186 -3.80 -11.08 -11.35
N THR A 187 -3.01 -11.01 -12.40
CA THR A 187 -2.28 -12.15 -12.94
C THR A 187 -0.84 -11.76 -13.24
N ARG A 188 0.03 -12.75 -13.20
CA ARG A 188 1.43 -12.61 -13.56
C ARG A 188 1.88 -13.82 -14.36
N PHE A 189 2.69 -13.57 -15.37
CA PHE A 189 3.41 -14.58 -16.14
C PHE A 189 4.90 -14.25 -16.15
N LYS A 190 5.76 -15.22 -15.79
CA LYS A 190 7.22 -15.05 -15.80
C LYS A 190 7.88 -16.25 -16.47
N LYS A 191 8.59 -15.99 -17.57
CA LYS A 191 9.36 -17.01 -18.31
C LYS A 191 10.53 -16.38 -19.05
N ASN A 192 11.68 -17.03 -19.04
CA ASN A 192 12.87 -16.65 -19.84
C ASN A 192 13.28 -15.17 -19.69
N GLY A 193 13.34 -14.66 -18.45
CA GLY A 193 13.67 -13.26 -18.17
C GLY A 193 12.53 -12.26 -18.39
N MET A 194 11.45 -12.67 -19.06
CA MET A 194 10.26 -11.84 -19.23
C MET A 194 9.28 -12.01 -18.06
N ASN A 195 8.80 -10.92 -17.52
CA ASN A 195 7.77 -10.88 -16.47
C ASN A 195 6.67 -9.90 -16.91
N ILE A 196 5.46 -10.41 -17.08
CA ILE A 196 4.28 -9.64 -17.45
C ILE A 196 3.30 -9.74 -16.30
N ALA A 197 2.80 -8.60 -15.84
CA ALA A 197 1.84 -8.54 -14.75
C ALA A 197 0.70 -7.57 -15.11
N GLY A 198 -0.50 -7.90 -14.66
CA GLY A 198 -1.67 -7.06 -14.84
C GLY A 198 -2.65 -7.22 -13.70
N ASP A 199 -3.26 -6.10 -13.31
CA ASP A 199 -4.29 -6.03 -12.27
C ASP A 199 -5.48 -5.21 -12.75
N VAL A 200 -6.64 -5.56 -12.24
CA VAL A 200 -7.82 -4.69 -12.26
C VAL A 200 -8.29 -4.50 -10.83
N GLY A 201 -8.42 -3.26 -10.42
CA GLY A 201 -8.99 -2.87 -9.12
C GLY A 201 -10.34 -2.20 -9.29
N ILE A 202 -11.23 -2.42 -8.34
CA ILE A 202 -12.53 -1.73 -8.22
C ILE A 202 -12.52 -1.02 -6.87
N ILE A 203 -12.75 0.29 -6.87
CA ILE A 203 -12.89 1.10 -5.66
C ILE A 203 -14.37 1.27 -5.38
N THR A 204 -14.80 0.95 -4.17
CA THR A 204 -16.17 1.12 -3.73
C THR A 204 -16.22 1.59 -2.28
N ASP A 205 -17.15 2.45 -1.97
CA ASP A 205 -17.64 2.67 -0.63
C ASP A 205 -18.97 1.92 -0.50
N HIS A 206 -19.29 1.39 0.65
CA HIS A 206 -20.42 0.46 0.88
C HIS A 206 -21.70 0.73 0.06
N GLU A 207 -21.88 1.96 -0.39
CA GLU A 207 -23.06 2.42 -1.13
C GLU A 207 -22.77 2.86 -2.57
N SER A 208 -21.50 3.13 -2.92
CA SER A 208 -21.14 3.77 -4.19
C SER A 208 -19.91 3.14 -4.84
N TYR A 209 -19.95 3.05 -6.16
CA TYR A 209 -18.84 2.69 -7.02
C TYR A 209 -18.06 3.95 -7.43
N TYR A 210 -16.75 3.98 -7.16
CA TYR A 210 -15.92 5.13 -7.48
C TYR A 210 -15.09 4.99 -8.78
N GLY A 211 -14.78 3.77 -9.19
CA GLY A 211 -14.03 3.59 -10.42
C GLY A 211 -13.24 2.30 -10.54
N ILE A 212 -12.69 2.09 -11.74
CA ILE A 212 -11.82 0.97 -12.10
C ILE A 212 -10.36 1.45 -12.15
N LEU A 213 -9.45 0.65 -11.64
CA LEU A 213 -8.01 0.89 -11.63
C LEU A 213 -7.30 -0.19 -12.46
N PRO A 214 -7.22 -0.06 -13.78
CA PRO A 214 -6.44 -0.98 -14.60
C PRO A 214 -4.95 -0.70 -14.43
N ARG A 215 -4.15 -1.76 -14.34
CA ARG A 215 -2.70 -1.72 -14.21
C ARG A 215 -2.08 -2.83 -15.04
N ALA A 216 -1.02 -2.53 -15.76
CA ALA A 216 -0.28 -3.52 -16.51
C ALA A 216 1.20 -3.15 -16.54
N GLY A 217 2.08 -4.14 -16.55
CA GLY A 217 3.50 -3.93 -16.62
C GLY A 217 4.25 -5.08 -17.23
N VAL A 218 5.38 -4.75 -17.83
CA VAL A 218 6.32 -5.70 -18.43
C VAL A 218 7.70 -5.40 -17.88
N GLU A 219 8.42 -6.43 -17.51
CA GLU A 219 9.82 -6.39 -17.13
C GLU A 219 10.58 -7.43 -17.94
N TYR A 220 11.71 -7.03 -18.51
CA TYR A 220 12.64 -7.92 -19.18
C TYR A 220 14.00 -7.86 -18.49
N ALA A 221 14.48 -9.01 -18.03
CA ALA A 221 15.81 -9.16 -17.44
C ALA A 221 16.78 -9.56 -18.54
N PHE A 222 17.80 -8.74 -18.81
CA PHE A 222 18.89 -9.00 -19.73
C PHE A 222 20.16 -9.35 -18.96
N LEU A 223 20.75 -10.51 -19.23
CA LEU A 223 21.93 -11.04 -18.54
C LEU A 223 21.81 -11.10 -17.01
N ASP A 224 20.59 -11.17 -16.46
CA ASP A 224 20.28 -11.16 -15.02
C ASP A 224 20.83 -9.94 -14.25
N GLN A 225 21.29 -8.92 -14.94
CA GLN A 225 21.89 -7.71 -14.37
C GLN A 225 21.15 -6.44 -14.77
N TYR A 226 20.62 -6.39 -15.99
CA TYR A 226 19.92 -5.22 -16.53
C TYR A 226 18.43 -5.51 -16.64
N TYR A 227 17.61 -4.56 -16.19
CA TYR A 227 16.17 -4.70 -16.20
C TYR A 227 15.53 -3.55 -16.96
N PHE A 228 14.83 -3.88 -18.04
CA PHE A 228 13.99 -2.95 -18.78
C PHE A 228 12.55 -3.10 -18.30
N ARG A 229 11.92 -2.01 -17.96
CA ARG A 229 10.57 -1.99 -17.42
C ARG A 229 9.73 -0.95 -18.11
N GLY A 230 8.46 -1.29 -18.33
CA GLY A 230 7.46 -0.38 -18.81
C GLY A 230 6.09 -0.77 -18.25
N GLY A 231 5.24 0.18 -18.01
CA GLY A 231 3.92 -0.12 -17.46
C GLY A 231 2.95 1.04 -17.54
N TYR A 232 1.69 0.71 -17.31
CA TYR A 232 0.59 1.65 -17.23
C TYR A 232 -0.23 1.38 -15.98
N GLY A 233 -0.53 2.41 -15.22
CA GLY A 233 -1.40 2.28 -14.08
C GLY A 233 -1.89 3.62 -13.55
N ASN A 234 -3.11 3.64 -13.06
CA ASN A 234 -3.74 4.84 -12.49
C ASN A 234 -3.70 6.06 -13.45
N GLY A 235 -3.84 5.82 -14.76
CA GLY A 235 -3.80 6.88 -15.78
C GLY A 235 -2.40 7.42 -16.08
N ARG A 236 -1.32 6.73 -15.69
CA ARG A 236 0.07 7.15 -15.91
C ARG A 236 0.89 6.03 -16.54
N LEU A 237 1.83 6.41 -17.40
CA LEU A 237 2.90 5.53 -17.89
C LEU A 237 4.03 5.47 -16.85
N GLY A 238 4.61 4.31 -16.65
CA GLY A 238 5.78 4.05 -15.81
C GLY A 238 7.02 3.75 -16.64
#